data_120a7719f4ed57f114977713cd3d49ec
#
_entry.id   120a7719f4ed57f114977713cd3d49ec
#
_cell.length_a   1.000
_cell.length_b   1.000
_cell.length_c   1.000
_cell.angle_alpha   90.00
_cell.angle_beta   90.00
_cell.angle_gamma   90.00
#
_symmetry.space_group_name_H-M   'P 1'
#
loop_
_entity.id
_entity.type
_entity.pdbx_description
1 polymer ?
#
loop_
_entity_poly.entity_id
_entity_poly.type
_entity_poly.pdbx_seq_one_letter_code
_entity_poly.pdbx_strand_id
1 'polypeptide(L)'
;MHSCLKLSLSLFLLCLPIFAQDDTANLDATIRHEDAVFWDAYNRCDVEKMSQFFWPDFEFYHDKGGLTVGRDPFVAILKTGLCGKPNYRLRREAIPETVKVYPLQKNGVTYGAVISGDHYFYINDNGKPEYRDGVAKFFHVWLLKDSTWKMARAVSYDHRDAPYESARKEVTLQPEVFDQYAGKYQAPKTGALTVSRADNLLTLVVGGKTKFVLHPESENLFFITERDLTFEFVKEESKVSKIVVREHGAVVEEAKPE
;
A
#
# COMPACT_ATOMS: atom_id res chain seq x y z
N MET A 1 41.48 -43.57 -65.67
CA MET A 1 41.76 -43.48 -64.20
C MET A 1 41.13 -42.18 -63.70
N HIS A 2 39.90 -42.25 -63.19
CA HIS A 2 39.22 -41.05 -62.62
C HIS A 2 38.96 -41.30 -61.11
N SER A 3 39.66 -40.54 -60.29
CA SER A 3 39.56 -40.61 -58.84
C SER A 3 38.38 -39.70 -58.43
N CYS A 4 37.36 -40.28 -57.85
CA CYS A 4 36.22 -39.57 -57.29
C CYS A 4 36.48 -39.24 -55.77
N LEU A 5 36.73 -37.96 -55.49
CA LEU A 5 36.90 -37.42 -54.16
C LEU A 5 35.55 -37.27 -53.47
N LYS A 6 35.23 -38.12 -52.48
CA LYS A 6 34.03 -37.98 -51.65
C LYS A 6 34.21 -36.93 -50.56
N LEU A 7 33.54 -35.80 -50.71
CA LEU A 7 33.48 -34.76 -49.65
C LEU A 7 32.41 -35.15 -48.63
N SER A 8 32.84 -35.53 -47.40
CA SER A 8 31.94 -35.83 -46.31
C SER A 8 31.62 -34.55 -45.55
N LEU A 9 30.38 -34.05 -45.64
CA LEU A 9 29.87 -32.90 -44.92
C LEU A 9 29.37 -33.35 -43.58
N SER A 10 30.17 -33.12 -42.50
CA SER A 10 29.74 -33.37 -41.10
C SER A 10 28.87 -32.22 -40.61
N LEU A 11 27.58 -32.50 -40.47
CA LEU A 11 26.59 -31.60 -39.91
C LEU A 11 26.74 -31.62 -38.38
N PHE A 12 27.36 -30.58 -37.78
CA PHE A 12 27.38 -30.37 -36.34
C PHE A 12 26.02 -29.82 -35.92
N LEU A 13 25.18 -30.66 -35.33
CA LEU A 13 23.97 -30.23 -34.62
C LEU A 13 24.39 -29.54 -33.31
N LEU A 14 24.28 -28.21 -33.26
CA LEU A 14 24.33 -27.47 -31.99
C LEU A 14 23.02 -27.74 -31.23
N CYS A 15 23.04 -28.65 -30.26
CA CYS A 15 22.04 -28.76 -29.23
C CYS A 15 22.17 -27.57 -28.28
N LEU A 16 21.36 -26.52 -28.47
CA LEU A 16 21.19 -25.49 -27.48
C LEU A 16 20.34 -26.03 -26.31
N PRO A 17 20.74 -25.79 -25.04
CA PRO A 17 19.94 -26.24 -23.92
C PRO A 17 18.65 -25.40 -23.80
N ILE A 18 17.52 -25.97 -24.18
CA ILE A 18 16.17 -25.38 -24.08
C ILE A 18 15.62 -25.42 -22.63
N PHE A 19 16.33 -26.05 -21.69
CA PHE A 19 15.79 -26.35 -20.36
C PHE A 19 15.86 -25.23 -19.32
N ALA A 20 16.64 -24.15 -19.52
CA ALA A 20 16.84 -23.14 -18.49
C ALA A 20 15.68 -22.12 -18.36
N GLN A 21 14.87 -21.95 -19.38
CA GLN A 21 13.80 -20.94 -19.38
C GLN A 21 12.50 -21.44 -18.72
N ASP A 22 12.22 -22.73 -18.79
CA ASP A 22 11.02 -23.36 -18.23
C ASP A 22 11.11 -23.45 -16.70
N ASP A 23 12.29 -23.79 -16.16
CA ASP A 23 12.52 -23.89 -14.72
C ASP A 23 12.42 -22.53 -13.99
N THR A 24 12.84 -21.43 -14.64
CA THR A 24 12.80 -20.08 -14.07
C THR A 24 11.37 -19.54 -14.03
N ALA A 25 10.58 -19.75 -15.08
CA ALA A 25 9.18 -19.35 -15.14
C ALA A 25 8.33 -20.11 -14.11
N ASN A 26 8.59 -21.38 -13.93
CA ASN A 26 7.94 -22.22 -12.92
C ASN A 26 8.28 -21.75 -11.49
N LEU A 27 9.54 -21.38 -11.23
CA LEU A 27 9.97 -20.86 -9.92
C LEU A 27 9.29 -19.51 -9.62
N ASP A 28 9.24 -18.58 -10.59
CA ASP A 28 8.57 -17.28 -10.42
C ASP A 28 7.10 -17.48 -10.04
N ALA A 29 6.37 -18.30 -10.78
CA ALA A 29 4.97 -18.62 -10.49
C ALA A 29 4.79 -19.26 -9.11
N THR A 30 5.66 -20.21 -8.74
CA THR A 30 5.62 -20.90 -7.44
C THR A 30 5.80 -19.92 -6.29
N ILE A 31 6.84 -19.08 -6.34
CA ILE A 31 7.14 -18.16 -5.24
C ILE A 31 6.09 -17.06 -5.12
N ARG A 32 5.58 -16.53 -6.23
CA ARG A 32 4.45 -15.59 -6.21
C ARG A 32 3.21 -16.21 -5.61
N HIS A 33 2.93 -17.47 -5.89
CA HIS A 33 1.81 -18.20 -5.31
C HIS A 33 1.96 -18.36 -3.81
N GLU A 34 3.10 -18.85 -3.33
CA GLU A 34 3.37 -19.02 -1.89
C GLU A 34 3.28 -17.69 -1.14
N ASP A 35 3.87 -16.62 -1.70
CA ASP A 35 3.79 -15.28 -1.12
C ASP A 35 2.34 -14.77 -1.07
N ALA A 36 1.56 -14.96 -2.13
CA ALA A 36 0.16 -14.55 -2.20
C ALA A 36 -0.72 -15.29 -1.17
N VAL A 37 -0.52 -16.61 -1.00
CA VAL A 37 -1.26 -17.41 -0.01
C VAL A 37 -0.90 -16.99 1.41
N PHE A 38 0.36 -16.68 1.68
CA PHE A 38 0.79 -16.11 2.95
C PHE A 38 0.10 -14.78 3.25
N TRP A 39 0.11 -13.83 2.29
CA TRP A 39 -0.51 -12.52 2.49
C TRP A 39 -2.03 -12.56 2.57
N ASP A 40 -2.66 -13.51 1.90
CA ASP A 40 -4.08 -13.76 2.07
C ASP A 40 -4.41 -14.21 3.51
N ALA A 41 -3.61 -15.11 4.09
CA ALA A 41 -3.73 -15.50 5.50
C ALA A 41 -3.46 -14.31 6.44
N TYR A 42 -2.45 -13.48 6.15
CA TYR A 42 -2.16 -12.25 6.89
C TYR A 42 -3.33 -11.28 6.89
N ASN A 43 -3.89 -11.00 5.72
CA ASN A 43 -4.99 -10.05 5.55
C ASN A 43 -6.27 -10.49 6.28
N ARG A 44 -6.45 -11.80 6.48
CA ARG A 44 -7.56 -12.36 7.28
C ARG A 44 -7.23 -12.60 8.74
N CYS A 45 -5.99 -12.32 9.16
CA CYS A 45 -5.51 -12.65 10.51
C CYS A 45 -5.62 -14.15 10.86
N ASP A 46 -5.43 -15.01 9.88
CA ASP A 46 -5.30 -16.46 10.09
C ASP A 46 -3.88 -16.79 10.56
N VAL A 47 -3.63 -16.53 11.86
CA VAL A 47 -2.30 -16.65 12.48
C VAL A 47 -1.77 -18.08 12.43
N GLU A 48 -2.65 -19.09 12.54
CA GLU A 48 -2.26 -20.51 12.43
C GLU A 48 -1.76 -20.81 11.03
N LYS A 49 -2.47 -20.38 10.01
CA LYS A 49 -2.05 -20.54 8.62
C LYS A 49 -0.76 -19.79 8.34
N MET A 50 -0.63 -18.53 8.79
CA MET A 50 0.60 -17.75 8.64
C MET A 50 1.82 -18.45 9.22
N SER A 51 1.69 -19.08 10.40
CA SER A 51 2.80 -19.77 11.10
C SER A 51 3.43 -20.91 10.27
N GLN A 52 2.66 -21.54 9.38
CA GLN A 52 3.12 -22.65 8.54
C GLN A 52 4.10 -22.21 7.45
N PHE A 53 4.11 -20.92 7.11
CA PHE A 53 5.00 -20.35 6.08
C PHE A 53 6.40 -20.00 6.57
N PHE A 54 6.69 -20.12 7.86
CA PHE A 54 7.99 -19.75 8.41
C PHE A 54 8.83 -20.95 8.80
N TRP A 55 10.13 -20.89 8.51
CA TRP A 55 11.09 -21.77 9.15
C TRP A 55 11.24 -21.42 10.62
N PRO A 56 11.64 -22.36 11.53
CA PRO A 56 11.78 -22.07 12.96
C PRO A 56 12.77 -20.93 13.26
N ASP A 57 13.82 -20.79 12.44
CA ASP A 57 14.87 -19.78 12.50
C ASP A 57 14.55 -18.52 11.68
N PHE A 58 13.26 -18.26 11.42
CA PHE A 58 12.78 -17.08 10.71
C PHE A 58 13.24 -15.79 11.39
N GLU A 59 13.60 -14.77 10.60
CA GLU A 59 13.88 -13.42 11.10
C GLU A 59 13.09 -12.40 10.32
N PHE A 60 12.52 -11.46 11.05
CA PHE A 60 11.80 -10.31 10.50
C PHE A 60 12.52 -9.01 10.84
N TYR A 61 12.89 -8.26 9.83
CA TYR A 61 13.52 -6.95 9.93
C TYR A 61 12.53 -5.88 9.53
N HIS A 62 12.30 -4.91 10.40
CA HIS A 62 11.35 -3.83 10.16
C HIS A 62 12.00 -2.50 10.53
N ASP A 63 12.01 -1.51 9.62
CA ASP A 63 12.69 -0.23 9.80
C ASP A 63 12.15 0.60 10.98
N LYS A 64 10.86 0.44 11.33
CA LYS A 64 10.22 1.11 12.49
C LYS A 64 10.05 0.19 13.69
N GLY A 65 9.92 -1.12 13.48
CA GLY A 65 9.65 -2.12 14.53
C GLY A 65 10.88 -2.89 15.02
N GLY A 66 12.01 -2.76 14.32
CA GLY A 66 13.25 -3.46 14.66
C GLY A 66 13.27 -4.93 14.23
N LEU A 67 14.17 -5.69 14.84
CA LEU A 67 14.41 -7.11 14.53
C LEU A 67 13.58 -8.01 15.44
N THR A 68 12.90 -8.98 14.84
CA THR A 68 12.29 -10.12 15.55
C THR A 68 12.98 -11.41 15.09
N VAL A 69 13.50 -12.19 16.02
CA VAL A 69 14.20 -13.45 15.78
C VAL A 69 13.34 -14.62 16.23
N GLY A 70 13.13 -15.56 15.32
CA GLY A 70 12.35 -16.79 15.54
C GLY A 70 10.90 -16.69 15.08
N ARG A 71 10.41 -17.79 14.52
CA ARG A 71 9.00 -17.91 14.09
C ARG A 71 8.02 -17.64 15.22
N ASP A 72 8.20 -18.32 16.37
CA ASP A 72 7.22 -18.28 17.46
C ASP A 72 7.10 -16.91 18.11
N PRO A 73 8.19 -16.14 18.37
CA PRO A 73 8.10 -14.75 18.77
C PRO A 73 7.39 -13.86 17.75
N PHE A 74 7.64 -14.05 16.45
CA PHE A 74 6.98 -13.29 15.40
C PHE A 74 5.47 -13.57 15.34
N VAL A 75 5.08 -14.84 15.41
CA VAL A 75 3.66 -15.27 15.44
C VAL A 75 2.96 -14.70 16.68
N ALA A 76 3.61 -14.65 17.83
CA ALA A 76 3.07 -14.05 19.05
C ALA A 76 2.79 -12.54 18.88
N ILE A 77 3.70 -11.80 18.22
CA ILE A 77 3.52 -10.38 17.88
C ILE A 77 2.31 -10.17 16.95
N LEU A 78 2.17 -11.01 15.92
CA LEU A 78 1.01 -10.94 15.03
C LEU A 78 -0.30 -11.19 15.80
N LYS A 79 -0.33 -12.23 16.62
CA LYS A 79 -1.52 -12.63 17.39
C LYS A 79 -1.97 -11.58 18.40
N THR A 80 -1.06 -11.01 19.15
CA THR A 80 -1.37 -10.07 20.24
C THR A 80 -1.42 -8.61 19.76
N GLY A 81 -0.60 -8.25 18.78
CA GLY A 81 -0.49 -6.90 18.26
C GLY A 81 -1.48 -6.63 17.13
N LEU A 82 -1.15 -7.08 15.93
CA LEU A 82 -1.92 -6.76 14.73
C LEU A 82 -3.32 -7.39 14.75
N CYS A 83 -3.39 -8.69 14.98
CA CYS A 83 -4.63 -9.47 14.92
C CYS A 83 -5.41 -9.50 16.24
N GLY A 84 -4.79 -9.06 17.34
CA GLY A 84 -5.43 -8.97 18.66
C GLY A 84 -6.34 -7.76 18.87
N LYS A 85 -6.31 -6.79 17.95
CA LYS A 85 -7.13 -5.58 18.05
C LYS A 85 -8.52 -5.80 17.44
N PRO A 86 -9.62 -5.72 18.22
CA PRO A 86 -10.95 -6.12 17.73
C PRO A 86 -11.50 -5.21 16.62
N ASN A 87 -11.17 -3.92 16.66
CA ASN A 87 -11.73 -2.91 15.73
C ASN A 87 -10.68 -2.33 14.78
N TYR A 88 -9.56 -3.05 14.58
CA TYR A 88 -8.49 -2.59 13.71
C TYR A 88 -8.08 -3.72 12.78
N ARG A 89 -7.91 -3.39 11.51
CA ARG A 89 -7.35 -4.30 10.50
C ARG A 89 -6.34 -3.54 9.65
N LEU A 90 -5.21 -4.18 9.43
CA LEU A 90 -4.21 -3.77 8.47
C LEU A 90 -4.19 -4.81 7.35
N ARG A 91 -4.48 -4.38 6.14
CA ARG A 91 -4.40 -5.20 4.93
C ARG A 91 -3.19 -4.77 4.10
N ARG A 92 -2.47 -5.72 3.60
CA ARG A 92 -1.33 -5.51 2.69
C ARG A 92 -1.72 -5.90 1.26
N GLU A 93 -1.25 -5.13 0.29
CA GLU A 93 -1.41 -5.41 -1.13
C GLU A 93 -0.11 -5.10 -1.88
N ALA A 94 0.44 -6.10 -2.58
CA ALA A 94 1.62 -5.88 -3.41
C ALA A 94 1.28 -4.98 -4.61
N ILE A 95 2.23 -4.15 -5.02
CA ILE A 95 2.16 -3.38 -6.27
C ILE A 95 2.71 -4.28 -7.38
N PRO A 96 1.86 -4.91 -8.23
CA PRO A 96 2.23 -6.06 -9.06
C PRO A 96 3.41 -5.80 -9.99
N GLU A 97 3.49 -4.60 -10.60
CA GLU A 97 4.53 -4.21 -11.54
C GLU A 97 5.91 -4.05 -10.92
N THR A 98 5.98 -3.93 -9.59
CA THR A 98 7.25 -3.81 -8.85
C THR A 98 7.79 -5.17 -8.40
N VAL A 99 6.95 -6.21 -8.38
CA VAL A 99 7.30 -7.51 -7.81
C VAL A 99 8.21 -8.29 -8.75
N LYS A 100 9.35 -8.72 -8.20
CA LYS A 100 10.37 -9.51 -8.90
C LYS A 100 10.78 -10.72 -8.09
N VAL A 101 11.06 -11.84 -8.76
CA VAL A 101 11.55 -13.08 -8.15
C VAL A 101 12.93 -13.40 -8.72
N TYR A 102 13.84 -13.77 -7.84
CA TYR A 102 15.23 -14.12 -8.18
C TYR A 102 15.58 -15.49 -7.60
N PRO A 103 16.07 -16.45 -8.40
CA PRO A 103 16.50 -17.74 -7.91
C PRO A 103 17.76 -17.62 -7.04
N LEU A 104 17.84 -18.42 -5.96
CA LEU A 104 19.06 -18.67 -5.21
C LEU A 104 19.55 -20.07 -5.57
N GLN A 105 20.71 -20.14 -6.20
CA GLN A 105 21.27 -21.39 -6.74
C GLN A 105 22.67 -21.66 -6.21
N LYS A 106 22.98 -22.94 -6.05
CA LYS A 106 24.34 -23.44 -5.77
C LYS A 106 24.63 -24.60 -6.72
N ASN A 107 25.69 -24.47 -7.51
CA ASN A 107 26.09 -25.46 -8.51
C ASN A 107 24.95 -25.83 -9.48
N GLY A 108 24.14 -24.84 -9.91
CA GLY A 108 23.01 -25.06 -10.80
C GLY A 108 21.73 -25.62 -10.13
N VAL A 109 21.76 -25.88 -8.82
CA VAL A 109 20.60 -26.38 -8.08
C VAL A 109 19.95 -25.24 -7.32
N THR A 110 18.65 -25.01 -7.54
CA THR A 110 17.85 -24.04 -6.80
C THR A 110 17.61 -24.53 -5.37
N TYR A 111 18.04 -23.72 -4.39
CA TYR A 111 17.82 -23.99 -2.97
C TYR A 111 16.93 -22.94 -2.29
N GLY A 112 16.59 -21.88 -3.03
CA GLY A 112 15.77 -20.80 -2.50
C GLY A 112 15.42 -19.80 -3.58
N ALA A 113 14.72 -18.75 -3.18
CA ALA A 113 14.39 -17.60 -4.00
C ALA A 113 14.26 -16.34 -3.14
N VAL A 114 14.52 -15.19 -3.75
CA VAL A 114 14.15 -13.88 -3.21
C VAL A 114 12.96 -13.35 -4.00
N ILE A 115 11.91 -12.92 -3.31
CA ILE A 115 10.86 -12.09 -3.88
C ILE A 115 10.96 -10.70 -3.27
N SER A 116 10.87 -9.67 -4.09
CA SER A 116 10.95 -8.27 -3.65
C SER A 116 9.99 -7.40 -4.44
N GLY A 117 9.63 -6.26 -3.87
CA GLY A 117 8.75 -5.28 -4.50
C GLY A 117 8.31 -4.20 -3.53
N ASP A 118 7.32 -3.43 -3.96
CA ASP A 118 6.65 -2.44 -3.14
C ASP A 118 5.25 -2.96 -2.78
N HIS A 119 4.69 -2.45 -1.67
CA HIS A 119 3.35 -2.80 -1.24
C HIS A 119 2.65 -1.63 -0.58
N TYR A 120 1.33 -1.54 -0.76
CA TYR A 120 0.46 -0.65 -0.01
C TYR A 120 -0.04 -1.32 1.26
N PHE A 121 -0.28 -0.49 2.25
CA PHE A 121 -1.04 -0.85 3.45
C PHE A 121 -2.35 -0.09 3.48
N TYR A 122 -3.41 -0.81 3.83
CA TYR A 122 -4.75 -0.29 4.00
C TYR A 122 -5.18 -0.48 5.45
N ILE A 123 -5.81 0.55 6.01
CA ILE A 123 -6.32 0.52 7.38
C ILE A 123 -7.84 0.54 7.36
N ASN A 124 -8.44 -0.37 8.12
CA ASN A 124 -9.82 -0.28 8.56
C ASN A 124 -9.82 -0.15 10.08
N ASP A 125 -10.29 0.98 10.58
CA ASP A 125 -10.27 1.32 12.00
C ASP A 125 -11.67 1.73 12.48
N ASN A 126 -12.17 1.05 13.54
CA ASN A 126 -13.44 1.35 14.19
C ASN A 126 -14.65 1.40 13.25
N GLY A 127 -14.71 0.51 12.24
CA GLY A 127 -15.80 0.42 11.28
C GLY A 127 -15.86 1.55 10.26
N LYS A 128 -14.83 2.40 10.19
CA LYS A 128 -14.68 3.39 9.12
C LYS A 128 -14.41 2.68 7.78
N PRO A 129 -14.70 3.32 6.63
CA PRO A 129 -14.27 2.79 5.35
C PRO A 129 -12.77 2.52 5.32
N GLU A 130 -12.35 1.42 4.68
CA GLU A 130 -10.94 1.12 4.47
C GLU A 130 -10.30 2.21 3.61
N TYR A 131 -9.10 2.65 3.98
CA TYR A 131 -8.34 3.63 3.23
C TYR A 131 -6.88 3.21 3.09
N ARG A 132 -6.24 3.65 1.99
CA ARG A 132 -4.82 3.46 1.75
C ARG A 132 -4.01 4.42 2.61
N ASP A 133 -3.20 3.87 3.51
CA ASP A 133 -2.46 4.60 4.54
C ASP A 133 -0.98 4.73 4.18
N GLY A 134 -0.33 3.61 3.93
CA GLY A 134 1.11 3.57 3.76
C GLY A 134 1.59 2.81 2.53
N VAL A 135 2.84 3.06 2.17
CA VAL A 135 3.60 2.30 1.18
C VAL A 135 4.96 1.96 1.75
N ALA A 136 5.46 0.77 1.45
CA ALA A 136 6.79 0.35 1.84
C ALA A 136 7.41 -0.58 0.79
N LYS A 137 8.70 -0.86 0.96
CA LYS A 137 9.43 -1.88 0.20
C LYS A 137 9.54 -3.15 1.00
N PHE A 138 9.59 -4.26 0.30
CA PHE A 138 9.81 -5.55 0.93
C PHE A 138 10.77 -6.42 0.14
N PHE A 139 11.43 -7.34 0.83
CA PHE A 139 11.92 -8.57 0.23
C PHE A 139 11.79 -9.73 1.22
N HIS A 140 11.49 -10.91 0.68
CA HIS A 140 11.41 -12.16 1.44
C HIS A 140 12.39 -13.16 0.85
N VAL A 141 13.08 -13.91 1.72
CA VAL A 141 13.92 -15.04 1.34
C VAL A 141 13.13 -16.31 1.62
N TRP A 142 12.77 -17.00 0.55
CA TRP A 142 12.14 -18.31 0.60
C TRP A 142 13.21 -19.38 0.40
N LEU A 143 13.24 -20.38 1.27
CA LEU A 143 14.17 -21.52 1.16
C LEU A 143 13.38 -22.81 0.90
N LEU A 144 13.92 -23.62 -0.02
CA LEU A 144 13.41 -24.94 -0.32
C LEU A 144 14.20 -25.97 0.50
N LYS A 145 13.52 -26.65 1.44
CA LYS A 145 14.06 -27.75 2.22
C LYS A 145 13.03 -28.89 2.21
N ASP A 146 13.48 -30.11 1.93
CA ASP A 146 12.63 -31.29 1.87
C ASP A 146 11.36 -31.08 1.01
N SER A 147 11.55 -30.52 -0.19
CA SER A 147 10.49 -30.17 -1.15
C SER A 147 9.43 -29.18 -0.61
N THR A 148 9.72 -28.47 0.46
CA THR A 148 8.81 -27.49 1.09
C THR A 148 9.40 -26.09 1.03
N TRP A 149 8.65 -25.15 0.45
CA TRP A 149 8.97 -23.73 0.45
C TRP A 149 8.50 -23.07 1.74
N LYS A 150 9.42 -22.39 2.45
CA LYS A 150 9.07 -21.53 3.59
C LYS A 150 9.97 -20.31 3.64
N MET A 151 9.41 -19.26 4.19
CA MET A 151 10.11 -17.98 4.40
C MET A 151 11.13 -18.13 5.54
N ALA A 152 12.38 -17.78 5.26
CA ALA A 152 13.47 -17.75 6.24
C ALA A 152 13.73 -16.34 6.73
N ARG A 153 13.60 -15.34 5.86
CA ARG A 153 13.83 -13.92 6.18
C ARG A 153 12.76 -13.07 5.51
N ALA A 154 12.29 -12.07 6.24
CA ALA A 154 11.46 -11.00 5.69
C ALA A 154 12.01 -9.65 6.11
N VAL A 155 12.04 -8.70 5.18
CA VAL A 155 12.42 -7.31 5.43
C VAL A 155 11.31 -6.41 4.91
N SER A 156 10.83 -5.50 5.76
CA SER A 156 9.89 -4.45 5.40
C SER A 156 10.48 -3.10 5.78
N TYR A 157 10.68 -2.23 4.81
CA TYR A 157 11.48 -1.01 4.97
C TYR A 157 11.01 0.11 4.06
N ASP A 158 11.53 1.33 4.28
CA ASP A 158 11.14 2.54 3.55
C ASP A 158 9.64 2.83 3.71
N HIS A 159 9.12 2.65 4.95
CA HIS A 159 7.72 2.94 5.26
C HIS A 159 7.49 4.45 5.26
N ARG A 160 6.58 4.87 4.41
CA ARG A 160 6.13 6.25 4.23
C ARG A 160 4.64 6.31 3.95
N ASP A 161 4.07 7.50 4.04
CA ASP A 161 2.67 7.72 3.66
C ASP A 161 2.47 7.33 2.19
N ALA A 162 1.36 6.66 1.90
CA ALA A 162 1.00 6.34 0.53
C ALA A 162 0.62 7.62 -0.23
N PRO A 163 1.00 7.77 -1.51
CA PRO A 163 0.51 8.86 -2.33
C PRO A 163 -1.02 8.86 -2.34
N TYR A 164 -1.61 10.00 -1.98
CA TYR A 164 -3.05 10.18 -2.07
C TYR A 164 -3.43 10.56 -3.49
N GLU A 165 -4.42 9.87 -4.02
CA GLU A 165 -5.06 10.21 -5.29
C GLU A 165 -6.55 10.36 -5.01
N SER A 166 -7.05 11.59 -5.17
CA SER A 166 -8.46 11.85 -4.96
C SER A 166 -9.30 11.18 -6.05
N ALA A 167 -10.22 10.33 -5.65
CA ALA A 167 -11.27 9.80 -6.55
C ALA A 167 -12.41 10.80 -6.76
N ARG A 168 -12.42 11.93 -6.04
CA ARG A 168 -13.46 12.96 -6.08
C ARG A 168 -13.36 13.75 -7.36
N LYS A 169 -14.50 14.17 -7.88
CA LYS A 169 -14.58 14.97 -9.10
C LYS A 169 -14.97 16.40 -8.76
N GLU A 170 -14.20 17.33 -9.27
CA GLU A 170 -14.49 18.74 -9.17
C GLU A 170 -15.69 19.10 -10.06
N VAL A 171 -16.58 19.94 -9.53
CA VAL A 171 -17.70 20.54 -10.26
C VAL A 171 -17.46 22.05 -10.44
N THR A 172 -18.04 22.62 -11.51
CA THR A 172 -17.99 24.06 -11.71
C THR A 172 -19.16 24.72 -10.97
N LEU A 173 -18.87 25.68 -10.12
CA LEU A 173 -19.85 26.50 -9.42
C LEU A 173 -19.80 27.94 -9.90
N GLN A 174 -20.93 28.67 -9.74
CA GLN A 174 -20.97 30.10 -10.00
C GLN A 174 -20.15 30.84 -8.93
N PRO A 175 -19.44 31.92 -9.29
CA PRO A 175 -18.58 32.66 -8.39
C PRO A 175 -19.25 33.10 -7.08
N GLU A 176 -20.52 33.45 -7.13
CA GLU A 176 -21.31 33.94 -5.99
C GLU A 176 -21.52 32.88 -4.92
N VAL A 177 -21.42 31.58 -5.30
CA VAL A 177 -21.52 30.46 -4.35
C VAL A 177 -20.32 30.48 -3.40
N PHE A 178 -19.12 30.75 -3.89
CA PHE A 178 -17.92 30.79 -3.07
C PHE A 178 -17.92 31.94 -2.06
N ASP A 179 -18.48 33.09 -2.41
CA ASP A 179 -18.56 34.27 -1.55
C ASP A 179 -19.35 34.02 -0.26
N GLN A 180 -20.30 33.06 -0.31
CA GLN A 180 -21.12 32.68 0.83
C GLN A 180 -20.34 31.94 1.93
N TYR A 181 -19.18 31.39 1.60
CA TYR A 181 -18.35 30.55 2.50
C TYR A 181 -17.13 31.31 3.03
N ALA A 182 -16.80 32.46 2.46
CA ALA A 182 -15.68 33.28 2.93
C ALA A 182 -15.93 33.78 4.36
N GLY A 183 -14.95 33.58 5.25
CA GLY A 183 -15.09 33.97 6.65
C GLY A 183 -14.01 33.38 7.54
N LYS A 184 -14.11 33.70 8.82
CA LYS A 184 -13.30 33.11 9.87
C LYS A 184 -14.11 32.11 10.67
N TYR A 185 -13.46 31.01 11.01
CA TYR A 185 -14.08 29.90 11.73
C TYR A 185 -13.13 29.42 12.80
N GLN A 186 -13.68 28.88 13.88
CA GLN A 186 -12.94 28.31 14.98
C GLN A 186 -13.27 26.82 15.10
N ALA A 187 -12.25 25.95 14.99
CA ALA A 187 -12.34 24.53 15.17
C ALA A 187 -11.75 24.12 16.54
N PRO A 188 -12.36 23.15 17.26
CA PRO A 188 -11.92 22.78 18.61
C PRO A 188 -10.51 22.20 18.69
N LYS A 189 -10.08 21.46 17.65
CA LYS A 189 -8.77 20.81 17.61
C LYS A 189 -7.77 21.59 16.80
N THR A 190 -8.18 22.00 15.59
CA THR A 190 -7.29 22.63 14.60
C THR A 190 -7.09 24.13 14.87
N GLY A 191 -8.00 24.76 15.63
CA GLY A 191 -7.93 26.19 15.95
C GLY A 191 -8.55 27.07 14.85
N ALA A 192 -7.94 28.25 14.63
CA ALA A 192 -8.46 29.25 13.70
C ALA A 192 -8.33 28.82 12.24
N LEU A 193 -9.43 28.92 11.51
CA LEU A 193 -9.56 28.68 10.08
C LEU A 193 -10.00 29.95 9.38
N THR A 194 -9.33 30.32 8.29
CA THR A 194 -9.74 31.43 7.43
C THR A 194 -10.05 30.89 6.04
N VAL A 195 -11.28 31.03 5.61
CA VAL A 195 -11.74 30.69 4.25
C VAL A 195 -11.84 31.97 3.44
N SER A 196 -11.25 31.98 2.28
CA SER A 196 -11.31 33.10 1.33
C SER A 196 -11.47 32.59 -0.08
N ARG A 197 -12.16 33.39 -0.93
CA ARG A 197 -12.26 33.10 -2.35
C ARG A 197 -10.94 33.46 -3.05
N ALA A 198 -10.52 32.59 -3.95
CA ALA A 198 -9.42 32.81 -4.89
C ALA A 198 -9.89 32.36 -6.28
N ASP A 199 -10.23 33.30 -7.13
CA ASP A 199 -10.83 33.06 -8.45
C ASP A 199 -12.12 32.20 -8.34
N ASN A 200 -12.11 31.01 -8.92
CA ASN A 200 -13.24 30.07 -8.90
C ASN A 200 -13.03 28.92 -7.88
N LEU A 201 -12.26 29.14 -6.85
CA LEU A 201 -12.00 28.19 -5.78
C LEU A 201 -12.03 28.87 -4.41
N LEU A 202 -12.09 28.07 -3.35
CA LEU A 202 -11.84 28.56 -2.00
C LEU A 202 -10.43 28.24 -1.57
N THR A 203 -9.86 29.11 -0.75
CA THR A 203 -8.62 28.88 -0.04
C THR A 203 -8.91 28.76 1.45
N LEU A 204 -8.39 27.73 2.09
CA LEU A 204 -8.44 27.51 3.53
C LEU A 204 -7.06 27.75 4.12
N VAL A 205 -6.94 28.67 5.07
CA VAL A 205 -5.72 28.88 5.86
C VAL A 205 -5.95 28.39 7.28
N VAL A 206 -5.10 27.48 7.73
CA VAL A 206 -5.16 26.85 9.06
C VAL A 206 -4.08 27.45 9.95
N GLY A 207 -4.46 27.99 11.11
CA GLY A 207 -3.54 28.57 12.09
C GLY A 207 -2.66 29.67 11.53
N GLY A 208 -3.08 30.35 10.46
CA GLY A 208 -2.32 31.42 9.80
C GLY A 208 -1.08 30.95 9.01
N LYS A 209 -0.84 29.64 8.87
CA LYS A 209 0.40 29.10 8.29
C LYS A 209 0.17 28.16 7.12
N THR A 210 -0.66 27.14 7.30
CA THR A 210 -0.89 26.10 6.29
C THR A 210 -2.03 26.50 5.39
N LYS A 211 -1.80 26.49 4.08
CA LYS A 211 -2.78 26.88 3.06
C LYS A 211 -3.18 25.66 2.23
N PHE A 212 -4.48 25.49 2.05
CA PHE A 212 -5.07 24.47 1.17
C PHE A 212 -5.97 25.12 0.14
N VAL A 213 -6.12 24.48 -1.02
CA VAL A 213 -7.13 24.80 -2.02
C VAL A 213 -8.31 23.87 -1.81
N LEU A 214 -9.51 24.42 -1.69
CA LEU A 214 -10.75 23.66 -1.57
C LEU A 214 -11.41 23.54 -2.94
N HIS A 215 -11.46 22.32 -3.46
CA HIS A 215 -12.07 21.97 -4.73
C HIS A 215 -13.55 21.59 -4.51
N PRO A 216 -14.50 22.18 -5.24
CA PRO A 216 -15.93 21.90 -5.05
C PRO A 216 -16.31 20.50 -5.58
N GLU A 217 -16.91 19.67 -4.74
CA GLU A 217 -17.54 18.40 -5.13
C GLU A 217 -19.06 18.57 -5.31
N SER A 218 -19.64 19.53 -4.60
CA SER A 218 -21.01 20.01 -4.76
C SER A 218 -21.09 21.48 -4.32
N GLU A 219 -22.31 22.05 -4.31
CA GLU A 219 -22.51 23.44 -3.90
C GLU A 219 -21.94 23.74 -2.51
N ASN A 220 -22.05 22.82 -1.55
CA ASN A 220 -21.65 23.02 -0.15
C ASN A 220 -20.58 22.05 0.35
N LEU A 221 -20.13 21.11 -0.47
CA LEU A 221 -19.10 20.12 -0.13
C LEU A 221 -17.84 20.37 -0.95
N PHE A 222 -16.72 20.49 -0.24
CA PHE A 222 -15.40 20.75 -0.84
C PHE A 222 -14.41 19.70 -0.36
N PHE A 223 -13.37 19.46 -1.14
CA PHE A 223 -12.28 18.54 -0.79
C PHE A 223 -10.90 19.16 -1.08
N ILE A 224 -9.86 18.58 -0.52
CA ILE A 224 -8.47 18.89 -0.87
C ILE A 224 -7.85 17.72 -1.63
N THR A 225 -6.77 17.98 -2.38
CA THR A 225 -6.09 16.97 -3.21
C THR A 225 -4.88 16.32 -2.54
N GLU A 226 -4.46 16.83 -1.39
CA GLU A 226 -3.29 16.36 -0.66
C GLU A 226 -3.57 15.13 0.22
N ARG A 227 -4.82 14.98 0.66
CA ARG A 227 -5.29 13.85 1.48
C ARG A 227 -6.82 13.77 1.48
N ASP A 228 -7.40 12.66 1.96
CA ASP A 228 -8.87 12.48 1.99
C ASP A 228 -9.53 13.29 3.11
N LEU A 229 -9.57 14.61 2.89
CA LEU A 229 -10.32 15.54 3.73
C LEU A 229 -11.43 16.22 2.92
N THR A 230 -12.60 16.32 3.55
CA THR A 230 -13.74 17.08 3.04
C THR A 230 -14.24 18.10 4.04
N PHE A 231 -14.78 19.18 3.51
CA PHE A 231 -15.33 20.33 4.24
C PHE A 231 -16.75 20.59 3.76
N GLU A 232 -17.72 20.24 4.57
CA GLU A 232 -19.12 20.49 4.26
C GLU A 232 -19.60 21.75 5.00
N PHE A 233 -19.99 22.77 4.25
CA PHE A 233 -20.56 24.00 4.80
C PHE A 233 -22.04 23.82 5.04
N VAL A 234 -22.43 23.71 6.30
CA VAL A 234 -23.84 23.58 6.73
C VAL A 234 -24.41 24.97 6.92
N LYS A 235 -25.58 25.23 6.33
CA LYS A 235 -26.28 26.51 6.45
C LYS A 235 -27.54 26.35 7.28
N GLU A 236 -27.83 27.39 8.06
CA GLU A 236 -29.09 27.63 8.74
C GLU A 236 -29.54 29.04 8.37
N GLU A 237 -30.81 29.20 7.96
CA GLU A 237 -31.33 30.50 7.53
C GLU A 237 -30.45 31.25 6.52
N SER A 238 -29.91 30.51 5.54
CA SER A 238 -29.01 31.01 4.49
C SER A 238 -27.61 31.46 4.95
N LYS A 239 -27.24 31.30 6.24
CA LYS A 239 -25.92 31.59 6.76
C LYS A 239 -25.19 30.28 7.12
N VAL A 240 -23.90 30.28 6.94
CA VAL A 240 -23.09 29.13 7.39
C VAL A 240 -23.15 29.04 8.91
N SER A 241 -23.68 27.92 9.42
CA SER A 241 -23.74 27.63 10.86
C SER A 241 -22.52 26.87 11.34
N LYS A 242 -21.93 26.02 10.48
CA LYS A 242 -20.70 25.27 10.75
C LYS A 242 -20.06 24.71 9.48
N ILE A 243 -18.79 24.35 9.61
CA ILE A 243 -18.08 23.49 8.66
C ILE A 243 -17.90 22.12 9.32
N VAL A 244 -18.41 21.06 8.70
CA VAL A 244 -18.16 19.67 9.13
C VAL A 244 -16.95 19.16 8.37
N VAL A 245 -15.90 18.83 9.09
CA VAL A 245 -14.64 18.28 8.52
C VAL A 245 -14.66 16.78 8.65
N ARG A 246 -14.47 16.08 7.53
CA ARG A 246 -14.37 14.61 7.51
C ARG A 246 -13.03 14.18 6.96
N GLU A 247 -12.44 13.21 7.59
CA GLU A 247 -11.26 12.48 7.12
C GLU A 247 -11.63 11.01 6.91
N HIS A 248 -11.34 10.47 5.72
CA HIS A 248 -11.76 9.12 5.31
C HIS A 248 -13.27 8.87 5.56
N GLY A 249 -14.09 9.87 5.24
CA GLY A 249 -15.55 9.84 5.41
C GLY A 249 -16.05 10.01 6.86
N ALA A 250 -15.19 9.93 7.87
CA ALA A 250 -15.58 10.09 9.27
C ALA A 250 -15.46 11.55 9.73
N VAL A 251 -16.44 12.06 10.49
CA VAL A 251 -16.37 13.39 11.09
C VAL A 251 -15.21 13.43 12.10
N VAL A 252 -14.26 14.32 11.88
CA VAL A 252 -13.12 14.52 12.77
C VAL A 252 -13.27 15.76 13.65
N GLU A 253 -13.93 16.80 13.15
CA GLU A 253 -14.28 18.00 13.93
C GLU A 253 -15.35 18.84 13.21
N GLU A 254 -15.89 19.82 13.94
CA GLU A 254 -16.78 20.85 13.40
C GLU A 254 -16.23 22.22 13.76
N ALA A 255 -16.10 23.11 12.76
CA ALA A 255 -15.71 24.50 12.98
C ALA A 255 -16.93 25.41 12.91
N LYS A 256 -17.00 26.42 13.80
CA LYS A 256 -18.10 27.40 13.83
C LYS A 256 -17.59 28.77 13.38
N PRO A 257 -18.45 29.58 12.75
CA PRO A 257 -18.11 30.98 12.46
C PRO A 257 -17.68 31.72 13.73
N GLU A 258 -16.69 32.62 13.61
CA GLU A 258 -16.29 33.57 14.66
C GLU A 258 -17.29 34.73 14.77
#